data_36e160c7b0adce6f6fd4e93577a34fbb
#
_entry.id   36e160c7b0adce6f6fd4e93577a34fbb
#
_cell.length_a   1.000
_cell.length_b   1.000
_cell.length_c   1.000
_cell.angle_alpha   90.00
_cell.angle_beta   90.00
_cell.angle_gamma   90.00
#
_symmetry.space_group_name_H-M   'P 1'
#
loop_
_entity.id
_entity.type
_entity.pdbx_description
1 polymer ?
#
loop_
_entity_poly.entity_id
_entity_poly.type
_entity_poly.pdbx_seq_one_letter_code
_entity_poly.pdbx_strand_id
1 'polypeptide(L)'
;MLYIACAVLWLLRFALGASIFSFLGVVIWRLPRGESVVKGRSHCPACGRTLSAAELVPCLSFLVQGGRCRGCGARIPARDFWLEVLGGGGVCACCAAFGGETARAALSFAVLGILTVVAFMDI
;
A
#
# COMPACT_ATOMS: atom_id res chain seq x y z
N MET A 1 8.82 -26.17 -11.70
CA MET A 1 7.56 -25.58 -12.19
C MET A 1 6.62 -25.21 -11.04
N LEU A 2 6.25 -26.18 -10.18
CA LEU A 2 5.32 -25.95 -9.07
C LEU A 2 5.81 -24.85 -8.09
N TYR A 3 7.07 -24.87 -7.71
CA TYR A 3 7.65 -23.87 -6.80
C TYR A 3 7.64 -22.46 -7.39
N ILE A 4 7.87 -22.33 -8.70
CA ILE A 4 7.83 -21.03 -9.39
C ILE A 4 6.39 -20.51 -9.40
N ALA A 5 5.41 -21.37 -9.70
CA ALA A 5 4.00 -20.99 -9.67
C ALA A 5 3.56 -20.53 -8.26
N CYS A 6 3.97 -21.25 -7.22
CA CYS A 6 3.69 -20.86 -5.83
C CYS A 6 4.34 -19.52 -5.48
N ALA A 7 5.59 -19.31 -5.86
CA ALA A 7 6.29 -18.04 -5.63
C ALA A 7 5.58 -16.87 -6.32
N VAL A 8 5.17 -17.06 -7.57
CA VAL A 8 4.43 -16.04 -8.33
C VAL A 8 3.09 -15.71 -7.66
N LEU A 9 2.35 -16.72 -7.20
CA LEU A 9 1.09 -16.52 -6.50
C LEU A 9 1.27 -15.71 -5.20
N TRP A 10 2.31 -16.01 -4.42
CA TRP A 10 2.61 -15.26 -3.21
C TRP A 10 3.02 -13.82 -3.49
N LEU A 11 3.80 -13.59 -4.55
CA LEU A 11 4.16 -12.24 -4.98
C LEU A 11 2.94 -11.44 -5.45
N LEU A 12 2.02 -12.07 -6.20
CA LEU A 12 0.79 -11.43 -6.62
C LEU A 12 -0.11 -11.07 -5.44
N ARG A 13 -0.22 -11.95 -4.44
CA ARG A 13 -0.97 -11.68 -3.20
C ARG A 13 -0.35 -10.51 -2.44
N PHE A 14 0.95 -10.50 -2.29
CA PHE A 14 1.66 -9.39 -1.65
C PHE A 14 1.43 -8.07 -2.40
N ALA A 15 1.60 -8.07 -3.72
CA ALA A 15 1.37 -6.89 -4.54
C ALA A 15 -0.07 -6.36 -4.43
N LEU A 16 -1.05 -7.26 -4.41
CA LEU A 16 -2.46 -6.91 -4.23
C LEU A 16 -2.70 -6.23 -2.88
N GLY A 17 -2.23 -6.84 -1.80
CA GLY A 17 -2.36 -6.28 -0.45
C GLY A 17 -1.64 -4.94 -0.31
N ALA A 18 -0.43 -4.83 -0.82
CA ALA A 18 0.33 -3.59 -0.81
C ALA A 18 -0.37 -2.47 -1.60
N SER A 19 -0.96 -2.79 -2.75
CA SER A 19 -1.70 -1.83 -3.57
C SER A 19 -2.96 -1.33 -2.86
N ILE A 20 -3.71 -2.21 -2.21
CA ILE A 20 -4.90 -1.83 -1.43
C ILE A 20 -4.50 -0.90 -0.28
N PHE A 21 -3.47 -1.21 0.48
CA PHE A 21 -3.02 -0.37 1.59
C PHE A 21 -2.36 0.92 1.13
N SER A 22 -1.74 0.94 -0.04
CA SER A 22 -1.26 2.18 -0.67
C SER A 22 -2.43 3.13 -0.93
N PHE A 23 -3.53 2.61 -1.46
CA PHE A 23 -4.76 3.39 -1.64
C PHE A 23 -5.36 3.84 -0.30
N LEU A 24 -5.38 2.99 0.71
CA LEU A 24 -5.82 3.37 2.06
C LEU A 24 -4.97 4.51 2.63
N GLY A 25 -3.68 4.55 2.35
CA GLY A 25 -2.82 5.67 2.70
C GLY A 25 -3.28 6.99 2.08
N VAL A 26 -3.72 6.95 0.83
CA VAL A 26 -4.33 8.12 0.15
C VAL A 26 -5.61 8.55 0.83
N VAL A 27 -6.48 7.61 1.20
CA VAL A 27 -7.73 7.88 1.93
C VAL A 27 -7.43 8.54 3.29
N ILE A 28 -6.51 7.98 4.05
CA ILE A 28 -6.10 8.50 5.37
C ILE A 28 -5.60 9.93 5.26
N TRP A 29 -4.85 10.25 4.20
CA TRP A 29 -4.27 11.57 3.99
C TRP A 29 -5.29 12.59 3.49
N ARG A 30 -6.12 12.21 2.53
CA ARG A 30 -7.03 13.14 1.82
C ARG A 30 -8.37 13.34 2.51
N LEU A 31 -8.93 12.28 3.09
CA LEU A 31 -10.27 12.34 3.67
C LEU A 31 -10.41 13.38 4.80
N PRO A 32 -9.49 13.49 5.77
CA PRO A 32 -9.58 14.52 6.81
C PRO A 32 -9.42 15.95 6.28
N ARG A 33 -8.81 16.10 5.10
CA ARG A 33 -8.60 17.41 4.45
C ARG A 33 -9.75 17.82 3.52
N GLY A 34 -10.77 16.97 3.38
CA GLY A 34 -11.86 17.22 2.45
C GLY A 34 -11.47 17.11 0.97
N GLU A 35 -10.32 16.51 0.68
CA GLU A 35 -9.85 16.29 -0.69
C GLU A 35 -10.47 15.03 -1.28
N SER A 36 -10.67 15.01 -2.62
CA SER A 36 -11.17 13.83 -3.31
C SER A 36 -10.15 12.69 -3.26
N VAL A 37 -10.61 11.49 -2.84
CA VAL A 37 -9.78 10.28 -2.84
C VAL A 37 -9.71 9.59 -4.21
N VAL A 38 -10.60 9.96 -5.13
CA VAL A 38 -10.73 9.33 -6.46
C VAL A 38 -10.14 10.21 -7.55
N LYS A 39 -10.27 11.52 -7.42
CA LYS A 39 -9.81 12.51 -8.41
C LYS A 39 -8.44 13.06 -8.04
N GLY A 40 -7.66 13.34 -9.05
CA GLY A 40 -6.32 13.90 -8.91
C GLY A 40 -5.23 12.82 -8.87
N ARG A 41 -4.05 13.22 -9.27
CA ARG A 41 -2.86 12.34 -9.28
C ARG A 41 -2.05 12.54 -8.02
N SER A 42 -1.33 11.49 -7.62
CA SER A 42 -0.37 11.59 -6.53
C SER A 42 0.77 12.55 -6.91
N HIS A 43 1.14 13.40 -5.99
CA HIS A 43 2.18 14.40 -6.19
C HIS A 43 3.08 14.52 -4.96
N CYS A 44 4.28 15.05 -5.16
CA CYS A 44 5.18 15.35 -4.07
C CYS A 44 4.64 16.55 -3.26
N PRO A 45 4.45 16.43 -1.93
CA PRO A 45 3.93 17.53 -1.12
C PRO A 45 4.91 18.71 -1.01
N ALA A 46 6.20 18.50 -1.28
CA ALA A 46 7.22 19.55 -1.19
C ALA A 46 7.34 20.37 -2.47
N CYS A 47 7.38 19.75 -3.66
CA CYS A 47 7.57 20.44 -4.94
C CYS A 47 6.34 20.45 -5.85
N GLY A 48 5.28 19.70 -5.50
CA GLY A 48 4.07 19.60 -6.30
C GLY A 48 4.20 18.76 -7.59
N ARG A 49 5.36 18.14 -7.83
CA ARG A 49 5.59 17.31 -9.01
C ARG A 49 4.64 16.10 -9.01
N THR A 50 3.96 15.88 -10.12
CA THR A 50 3.12 14.70 -10.30
C THR A 50 3.97 13.44 -10.42
N LEU A 51 3.62 12.41 -9.65
CA LEU A 51 4.35 11.14 -9.68
C LEU A 51 4.00 10.34 -10.93
N SER A 52 5.02 9.72 -11.55
CA SER A 52 4.84 8.79 -12.67
C SER A 52 4.31 7.43 -12.19
N ALA A 53 3.81 6.61 -13.13
CA ALA A 53 3.34 5.28 -12.81
C ALA A 53 4.43 4.39 -12.15
N ALA A 54 5.68 4.53 -12.60
CA ALA A 54 6.81 3.81 -12.02
C ALA A 54 7.09 4.21 -10.56
N GLU A 55 6.82 5.47 -10.20
CA GLU A 55 6.97 5.99 -8.84
C GLU A 55 5.83 5.59 -7.90
N LEU A 56 4.76 5.00 -8.43
CA LEU A 56 3.60 4.52 -7.68
C LEU A 56 3.63 3.02 -7.40
N VAL A 57 4.63 2.29 -7.88
CA VAL A 57 4.77 0.85 -7.60
C VAL A 57 4.99 0.65 -6.10
N PRO A 58 4.13 -0.14 -5.41
CA PRO A 58 4.22 -0.31 -3.97
C PRO A 58 5.57 -0.87 -3.54
N CYS A 59 6.10 -0.35 -2.45
CA CYS A 59 7.39 -0.71 -1.82
C CYS A 59 8.60 -0.52 -2.73
N LEU A 60 8.53 -0.97 -3.98
CA LEU A 60 9.66 -0.97 -4.91
C LEU A 60 10.10 0.45 -5.27
N SER A 61 9.15 1.33 -5.54
CA SER A 61 9.45 2.73 -5.87
C SER A 61 10.16 3.45 -4.72
N PHE A 62 9.71 3.22 -3.49
CA PHE A 62 10.35 3.79 -2.31
C PHE A 62 11.80 3.34 -2.17
N LEU A 63 12.07 2.03 -2.35
CA LEU A 63 13.42 1.47 -2.27
C LEU A 63 14.31 1.97 -3.40
N VAL A 64 13.81 2.02 -4.63
CA VAL A 64 14.57 2.49 -5.81
C VAL A 64 14.91 3.98 -5.70
N GLN A 65 14.00 4.79 -5.16
CA GLN A 65 14.21 6.22 -4.97
C GLN A 65 15.02 6.56 -3.71
N GLY A 66 15.35 5.57 -2.89
CA GLY A 66 16.04 5.79 -1.62
C GLY A 66 15.24 6.63 -0.63
N GLY A 67 13.90 6.58 -0.71
CA GLY A 67 13.01 7.34 0.16
C GLY A 67 13.00 8.85 -0.11
N ARG A 68 13.42 9.28 -1.30
CA ARG A 68 13.48 10.70 -1.68
C ARG A 68 12.77 10.98 -3.00
N CYS A 69 12.21 12.17 -3.11
CA CYS A 69 11.62 12.63 -4.37
C CYS A 69 12.70 12.80 -5.43
N ARG A 70 12.43 12.33 -6.65
CA ARG A 70 13.37 12.49 -7.79
C ARG A 70 13.49 13.92 -8.27
N GLY A 71 12.50 14.76 -8.01
CA GLY A 71 12.50 16.15 -8.45
C GLY A 71 13.21 17.09 -7.47
N CYS A 72 12.86 17.06 -6.19
CA CYS A 72 13.35 18.01 -5.20
C CYS A 72 14.25 17.40 -4.12
N GLY A 73 14.39 16.07 -4.07
CA GLY A 73 15.18 15.39 -3.05
C GLY A 73 14.56 15.37 -1.65
N ALA A 74 13.32 15.87 -1.48
CA ALA A 74 12.62 15.83 -0.22
C ALA A 74 12.37 14.39 0.24
N ARG A 75 12.43 14.13 1.54
CA ARG A 75 12.15 12.81 2.10
C ARG A 75 10.69 12.42 1.90
N ILE A 76 10.48 11.22 1.38
CA ILE A 76 9.16 10.61 1.31
C ILE A 76 8.86 10.01 2.69
N PRO A 77 7.65 10.25 3.26
CA PRO A 77 7.29 9.65 4.54
C PRO A 77 7.36 8.13 4.49
N ALA A 78 8.11 7.54 5.41
CA ALA A 78 8.24 6.08 5.52
C ALA A 78 6.91 5.40 5.91
N ARG A 79 5.94 6.18 6.41
CA ARG A 79 4.60 5.70 6.76
C ARG A 79 3.93 4.96 5.61
N ASP A 80 3.97 5.53 4.41
CA ASP A 80 3.34 4.94 3.23
C ASP A 80 4.00 3.60 2.87
N PHE A 81 5.32 3.54 2.93
CA PHE A 81 6.08 2.30 2.74
C PHE A 81 5.65 1.21 3.74
N TRP A 82 5.55 1.55 5.02
CA TRP A 82 5.14 0.60 6.05
C TRP A 82 3.69 0.17 5.92
N LEU A 83 2.80 1.05 5.48
CA LEU A 83 1.42 0.66 5.15
C LEU A 83 1.37 -0.36 4.02
N GLU A 84 2.16 -0.17 2.99
CA GLU A 84 2.24 -1.11 1.87
C GLU A 84 2.80 -2.48 2.30
N VAL A 85 3.84 -2.48 3.14
CA VAL A 85 4.40 -3.72 3.72
C VAL A 85 3.36 -4.40 4.61
N LEU A 86 2.64 -3.66 5.43
CA LEU A 86 1.57 -4.20 6.28
C LEU A 86 0.47 -4.82 5.44
N GLY A 87 0.05 -4.16 4.36
CA GLY A 87 -0.98 -4.66 3.45
C GLY A 87 -0.56 -5.93 2.73
N GLY A 88 0.63 -5.93 2.16
CA GLY A 88 1.18 -7.11 1.48
C GLY A 88 1.39 -8.29 2.42
N GLY A 89 2.03 -8.05 3.56
CA GLY A 89 2.23 -9.06 4.60
C GLY A 89 0.92 -9.54 5.22
N GLY A 90 -0.05 -8.64 5.39
CA GLY A 90 -1.38 -8.95 5.90
C GLY A 90 -2.14 -9.92 5.02
N VAL A 91 -2.17 -9.70 3.71
CA VAL A 91 -2.79 -10.65 2.75
C VAL A 91 -2.11 -12.01 2.83
N CYS A 92 -0.79 -12.04 2.80
CA CYS A 92 -0.04 -13.29 2.88
C CYS A 92 -0.32 -14.03 4.18
N ALA A 93 -0.34 -13.34 5.31
CA ALA A 93 -0.63 -13.92 6.62
C ALA A 93 -2.07 -14.46 6.69
N CYS A 94 -3.05 -13.71 6.22
CA CYS A 94 -4.44 -14.16 6.18
C CYS A 94 -4.62 -15.39 5.29
N CYS A 95 -4.00 -15.41 4.11
CA CYS A 95 -4.05 -16.56 3.22
C CYS A 95 -3.36 -17.79 3.82
N ALA A 96 -2.25 -17.61 4.51
CA ALA A 96 -1.56 -18.70 5.18
C ALA A 96 -2.35 -19.26 6.37
N ALA A 97 -2.98 -18.38 7.16
CA ALA A 97 -3.74 -18.78 8.35
C ALA A 97 -5.01 -19.56 8.03
N PHE A 98 -5.72 -19.17 6.95
CA PHE A 98 -7.02 -19.75 6.60
C PHE A 98 -6.96 -20.77 5.45
N GLY A 99 -5.76 -21.10 4.97
CA GLY A 99 -5.54 -22.11 3.94
C GLY A 99 -6.32 -21.80 2.65
N GLY A 100 -7.27 -22.64 2.28
CA GLY A 100 -8.09 -22.46 1.10
C GLY A 100 -9.38 -21.66 1.29
N GLU A 101 -9.68 -21.21 2.50
CA GLU A 101 -10.91 -20.47 2.80
C GLU A 101 -10.78 -18.99 2.45
N THR A 102 -10.92 -18.66 1.17
CA THR A 102 -10.76 -17.31 0.64
C THR A 102 -11.68 -16.27 1.29
N ALA A 103 -12.90 -16.68 1.63
CA ALA A 103 -13.88 -15.78 2.26
C ALA A 103 -13.42 -15.30 3.64
N ARG A 104 -12.89 -16.19 4.47
CA ARG A 104 -12.37 -15.84 5.80
C ARG A 104 -11.11 -14.99 5.70
N ALA A 105 -10.21 -15.34 4.77
CA ALA A 105 -8.99 -14.55 4.52
C ALA A 105 -9.35 -13.14 4.06
N ALA A 106 -10.28 -12.99 3.13
CA ALA A 106 -10.74 -11.69 2.65
C ALA A 106 -11.41 -10.86 3.76
N LEU A 107 -12.25 -11.48 4.58
CA LEU A 107 -12.90 -10.79 5.70
C LEU A 107 -11.89 -10.31 6.74
N SER A 108 -10.94 -11.17 7.11
CA SER A 108 -9.88 -10.80 8.06
C SER A 108 -9.00 -9.67 7.54
N PHE A 109 -8.68 -9.68 6.26
CA PHE A 109 -7.94 -8.61 5.61
C PHE A 109 -8.73 -7.31 5.56
N ALA A 110 -10.04 -7.36 5.29
CA ALA A 110 -10.90 -6.19 5.33
C ALA A 110 -10.96 -5.57 6.73
N VAL A 111 -11.08 -6.39 7.77
CA VAL A 111 -11.04 -5.94 9.16
C VAL A 111 -9.70 -5.27 9.47
N LEU A 112 -8.59 -5.85 9.04
CA LEU A 112 -7.27 -5.26 9.21
C LEU A 112 -7.19 -3.89 8.54
N GLY A 113 -7.73 -3.75 7.33
CA GLY A 113 -7.78 -2.48 6.60
C GLY A 113 -8.57 -1.41 7.36
N ILE A 114 -9.76 -1.76 7.84
CA ILE A 114 -10.61 -0.85 8.61
C ILE A 114 -9.89 -0.39 9.90
N LEU A 115 -9.33 -1.32 10.64
CA LEU A 115 -8.59 -1.01 11.87
C LEU A 115 -7.40 -0.10 11.60
N THR A 116 -6.70 -0.34 10.50
CA THR A 116 -5.56 0.51 10.09
C THR A 116 -6.02 1.93 9.79
N VAL A 117 -7.09 2.10 9.02
CA VAL A 117 -7.64 3.43 8.69
C VAL A 117 -8.05 4.16 9.97
N VAL A 118 -8.80 3.50 10.85
CA VAL A 118 -9.24 4.09 12.12
C VAL A 118 -8.05 4.50 12.97
N ALA A 119 -7.07 3.63 13.14
CA ALA A 119 -5.88 3.90 13.96
C ALA A 119 -5.08 5.11 13.43
N PHE A 120 -4.90 5.21 12.12
CA PHE A 120 -4.14 6.30 11.52
C PHE A 120 -4.92 7.60 11.41
N MET A 121 -6.25 7.56 11.35
CA MET A 121 -7.08 8.76 11.34
C MET A 121 -7.23 9.38 12.74
N ASP A 122 -7.12 8.58 13.80
CA ASP A 122 -7.17 9.08 15.19
C ASP A 122 -5.86 9.77 15.63
N ILE A 123 -4.80 9.56 14.90
CA ILE A 123 -3.53 10.22 15.14
C ILE A 123 -3.45 11.50 14.33
#